data_3c366cb68b0cad542bb1b812605958af
#
_entry.id   3c366cb68b0cad542bb1b812605958af
#
_cell.length_a   1.000
_cell.length_b   1.000
_cell.length_c   1.000
_cell.angle_alpha   90.00
_cell.angle_beta   90.00
_cell.angle_gamma   90.00
#
_symmetry.space_group_name_H-M   'P 1'
#
loop_
_entity.id
_entity.type
_entity.pdbx_description
1 polymer ?
#
loop_
_entity_poly.entity_id
_entity_poly.type
_entity_poly.pdbx_seq_one_letter_code
_entity_poly.pdbx_strand_id
1 'polypeptide(L)'
;MDDWLDLNPDPVHVKREREKARELRKTDWWKALVAKGECHYCHKHVGAENLTLDHVIPVARGGKSTRGNCVPCCTDCNAKKKAYTPAEQILNQLFPDGV
;
A
#
# COMPACT_ATOMS: atom_id res chain seq x y z
N MET A 1 22.47 7.13 11.38
CA MET A 1 21.87 7.43 10.91
C MET A 1 20.72 6.89 10.49
N ASP A 2 20.10 7.23 9.96
CA ASP A 2 18.84 6.89 9.80
C ASP A 2 18.64 6.08 8.61
N ASP A 3 18.52 4.79 8.80
CA ASP A 3 18.29 3.86 7.71
C ASP A 3 17.06 4.17 6.92
N TRP A 4 16.10 4.85 7.53
CA TRP A 4 14.88 5.16 6.79
C TRP A 4 15.09 6.19 5.70
N LEU A 5 16.22 6.88 5.71
CA LEU A 5 16.59 7.78 4.62
C LEU A 5 17.27 7.05 3.48
N ASP A 6 17.68 5.82 3.72
CA ASP A 6 18.30 5.01 2.68
C ASP A 6 17.19 4.51 1.77
N LEU A 7 17.23 4.91 0.52
CA LEU A 7 16.21 4.55 -0.45
C LEU A 7 16.47 3.24 -1.17
N ASN A 8 17.54 2.54 -0.78
CA ASN A 8 17.86 1.26 -1.39
C ASN A 8 17.14 0.14 -0.64
N PRO A 9 16.04 -0.40 -1.20
CA PRO A 9 15.36 -1.49 -0.55
C PRO A 9 16.20 -2.75 -0.59
N ASP A 10 16.08 -3.59 0.45
CA ASP A 10 16.70 -4.90 0.47
C ASP A 10 15.97 -5.80 -0.54
N PRO A 11 16.66 -6.28 -1.60
CA PRO A 11 15.99 -7.09 -2.61
C PRO A 11 15.39 -8.39 -2.06
N VAL A 12 16.02 -8.98 -1.05
CA VAL A 12 15.50 -10.20 -0.43
C VAL A 12 14.20 -9.91 0.30
N HIS A 13 14.15 -8.81 1.04
CA HIS A 13 12.95 -8.39 1.74
C HIS A 13 11.82 -8.10 0.74
N VAL A 14 12.11 -7.33 -0.31
CA VAL A 14 11.11 -6.98 -1.32
C VAL A 14 10.53 -8.23 -1.97
N LYS A 15 11.38 -9.16 -2.37
CA LYS A 15 10.92 -10.39 -3.00
C LYS A 15 10.04 -11.22 -2.07
N ARG A 16 10.48 -11.36 -0.82
CA ARG A 16 9.73 -12.13 0.18
C ARG A 16 8.36 -11.52 0.44
N GLU A 17 8.31 -10.21 0.60
CA GLU A 17 7.04 -9.56 0.92
C GLU A 17 6.08 -9.56 -0.27
N ARG A 18 6.60 -9.50 -1.49
CA ARG A 18 5.75 -9.61 -2.68
C ARG A 18 5.14 -11.02 -2.80
N GLU A 19 5.91 -12.04 -2.47
CA GLU A 19 5.40 -13.41 -2.45
C GLU A 19 4.32 -13.58 -1.38
N LYS A 20 4.54 -13.03 -0.20
CA LYS A 20 3.54 -13.06 0.87
C LYS A 20 2.27 -12.31 0.46
N ALA A 21 2.41 -11.17 -0.21
CA ALA A 21 1.25 -10.42 -0.68
C ALA A 21 0.45 -11.21 -1.70
N ARG A 22 1.13 -11.96 -2.57
CA ARG A 22 0.46 -12.82 -3.54
C ARG A 22 -0.37 -13.88 -2.84
N GLU A 23 0.19 -14.51 -1.80
CA GLU A 23 -0.54 -15.50 -1.02
C GLU A 23 -1.70 -14.87 -0.25
N LEU A 24 -1.48 -13.69 0.29
CA LEU A 24 -2.50 -12.98 1.05
C LEU A 24 -3.73 -12.68 0.18
N ARG A 25 -3.52 -12.34 -1.10
CA ARG A 25 -4.62 -12.08 -2.02
C ARG A 25 -5.50 -13.30 -2.28
N LYS A 26 -5.00 -14.50 -2.03
CA LYS A 26 -5.75 -15.74 -2.21
C LYS A 26 -6.58 -16.10 -0.99
N THR A 27 -6.39 -15.40 0.13
CA THR A 27 -7.09 -15.73 1.37
C THR A 27 -8.53 -15.24 1.34
N ASP A 28 -9.39 -15.91 2.10
CA ASP A 28 -10.78 -15.50 2.25
C ASP A 28 -10.89 -14.13 2.90
N TRP A 29 -9.97 -13.82 3.80
CA TRP A 29 -9.91 -12.51 4.43
C TRP A 29 -9.80 -11.40 3.38
N TRP A 30 -8.87 -11.53 2.45
CA TRP A 30 -8.65 -10.52 1.41
C TRP A 30 -9.84 -10.44 0.47
N LYS A 31 -10.36 -11.62 0.05
CA LYS A 31 -11.51 -11.67 -0.87
C LYS A 31 -12.73 -11.01 -0.26
N ALA A 32 -12.99 -11.24 1.02
CA ALA A 32 -14.09 -10.59 1.72
C ALA A 32 -13.91 -9.08 1.82
N LEU A 33 -12.66 -8.66 2.03
CA LEU A 33 -12.36 -7.24 2.15
C LEU A 33 -12.58 -6.49 0.84
N VAL A 34 -12.08 -7.03 -0.29
CA VAL A 34 -12.25 -6.37 -1.59
C VAL A 34 -13.68 -6.50 -2.11
N ALA A 35 -14.44 -7.51 -1.64
CA ALA A 35 -15.84 -7.66 -2.04
C ALA A 35 -16.69 -6.47 -1.66
N LYS A 36 -16.27 -5.69 -0.65
CA LYS A 36 -16.95 -4.46 -0.28
C LYS A 36 -16.86 -3.40 -1.36
N GLY A 37 -15.87 -3.52 -2.26
CA GLY A 37 -15.73 -2.63 -3.40
C GLY A 37 -15.24 -1.23 -3.06
N GLU A 38 -14.83 -0.99 -1.83
CA GLU A 38 -14.50 0.35 -1.35
C GLU A 38 -12.98 0.53 -1.17
N CYS A 39 -12.45 1.64 -1.67
CA CYS A 39 -11.05 2.00 -1.48
C CYS A 39 -10.81 2.39 -0.03
N HIS A 40 -9.73 1.88 0.56
CA HIS A 40 -9.36 2.19 1.94
C HIS A 40 -9.05 3.69 2.14
N TYR A 41 -8.47 4.34 1.14
CA TYR A 41 -8.02 5.72 1.27
C TYR A 41 -9.10 6.76 0.95
N CYS A 42 -9.73 6.65 -0.20
CA CYS A 42 -10.71 7.67 -0.63
C CYS A 42 -12.16 7.26 -0.36
N HIS A 43 -12.38 6.01 0.05
CA HIS A 43 -13.68 5.46 0.37
C HIS A 43 -14.68 5.42 -0.79
N LYS A 44 -14.22 5.60 -2.01
CA LYS A 44 -15.09 5.47 -3.18
C LYS A 44 -15.38 4.00 -3.46
N HIS A 45 -16.60 3.73 -3.90
CA HIS A 45 -17.00 2.40 -4.31
C HIS A 45 -16.65 2.23 -5.78
N VAL A 46 -15.55 1.52 -6.04
CA VAL A 46 -15.06 1.33 -7.41
C VAL A 46 -15.26 -0.10 -7.91
N GLY A 47 -15.71 -1.00 -7.04
CA GLY A 47 -15.85 -2.41 -7.38
C GLY A 47 -14.60 -3.21 -7.07
N ALA A 48 -14.80 -4.49 -6.72
CA ALA A 48 -13.69 -5.37 -6.33
C ALA A 48 -12.62 -5.48 -7.43
N GLU A 49 -13.04 -5.48 -8.69
CA GLU A 49 -12.13 -5.63 -9.83
C GLU A 49 -11.23 -4.43 -10.04
N ASN A 50 -11.55 -3.30 -9.42
CA ASN A 50 -10.78 -2.08 -9.55
C ASN A 50 -9.95 -1.78 -8.30
N LEU A 51 -9.85 -2.75 -7.39
CA LEU A 51 -9.08 -2.61 -6.16
C LEU A 51 -7.84 -3.49 -6.23
N THR A 52 -6.71 -2.94 -5.77
CA THR A 52 -5.46 -3.67 -5.68
C THR A 52 -5.01 -3.74 -4.23
N LEU A 53 -4.14 -4.68 -3.91
CA LEU A 53 -3.56 -4.76 -2.58
C LEU A 53 -2.46 -3.71 -2.48
N ASP A 54 -2.58 -2.84 -1.50
CA ASP A 54 -1.60 -1.81 -1.23
C ASP A 54 -1.01 -1.98 0.17
N HIS A 55 0.27 -1.69 0.31
CA HIS A 55 0.94 -1.70 1.61
C HIS A 55 0.91 -0.28 2.17
N VAL A 56 0.28 -0.11 3.33
CA VAL A 56 0.22 1.21 3.98
C VAL A 56 1.63 1.74 4.20
N ILE A 57 2.51 0.89 4.76
CA ILE A 57 3.92 1.17 4.79
C ILE A 57 4.53 0.44 3.60
N PRO A 58 5.09 1.15 2.63
CA PRO A 58 5.60 0.53 1.41
C PRO A 58 6.66 -0.53 1.68
N VAL A 59 6.65 -1.59 0.88
CA VAL A 59 7.64 -2.66 0.98
C VAL A 59 9.05 -2.10 0.81
N ALA A 60 9.22 -1.14 -0.09
CA ALA A 60 10.52 -0.50 -0.33
C ALA A 60 11.04 0.23 0.90
N ARG A 61 10.17 0.53 1.86
CA ARG A 61 10.55 1.20 3.10
C ARG A 61 10.45 0.26 4.32
N GLY A 62 10.50 -1.03 4.07
CA GLY A 62 10.47 -2.03 5.13
C GLY A 62 9.10 -2.54 5.50
N GLY A 63 8.06 -2.16 4.77
CA GLY A 63 6.70 -2.61 5.03
C GLY A 63 6.57 -4.11 4.83
N LYS A 64 5.69 -4.73 5.60
CA LYS A 64 5.46 -6.16 5.56
C LYS A 64 4.07 -6.48 5.02
N SER A 65 3.93 -7.66 4.43
CA SER A 65 2.66 -8.14 3.89
C SER A 65 1.88 -8.84 4.99
N THR A 66 1.28 -8.04 5.87
CA THR A 66 0.46 -8.52 6.96
C THR A 66 -0.93 -7.93 6.84
N ARG A 67 -1.91 -8.51 7.51
CA ARG A 67 -3.29 -7.99 7.47
C ARG A 67 -3.35 -6.54 7.94
N GLY A 68 -2.51 -6.17 8.90
CA GLY A 68 -2.50 -4.80 9.42
C GLY A 68 -1.87 -3.78 8.49
N ASN A 69 -1.14 -4.23 7.46
CA ASN A 69 -0.43 -3.34 6.55
C ASN A 69 -0.92 -3.44 5.11
N CYS A 70 -1.89 -4.29 4.82
CA CYS A 70 -2.40 -4.49 3.46
C CYS A 70 -3.85 -4.06 3.38
N VAL A 71 -4.16 -3.18 2.45
CA VAL A 71 -5.49 -2.59 2.30
C VAL A 71 -5.87 -2.54 0.83
N PRO A 72 -7.20 -2.55 0.53
CA PRO A 72 -7.65 -2.37 -0.85
C PRO A 72 -7.50 -0.92 -1.27
N CYS A 73 -6.95 -0.71 -2.46
CA CYS A 73 -6.64 0.62 -2.95
C CYS A 73 -7.07 0.74 -4.40
N CYS A 74 -7.77 1.82 -4.75
CA CYS A 74 -8.15 2.06 -6.12
C CYS A 74 -6.95 2.56 -6.92
N THR A 75 -7.08 2.50 -8.26
CA THR A 75 -5.98 2.88 -9.16
C THR A 75 -5.52 4.31 -8.94
N ASP A 76 -6.48 5.23 -8.76
CA ASP A 76 -6.16 6.63 -8.56
C ASP A 76 -5.35 6.88 -7.29
N CYS A 77 -5.79 6.28 -6.18
CA CYS A 77 -5.07 6.44 -4.92
C CYS A 77 -3.71 5.78 -4.96
N ASN A 78 -3.61 4.63 -5.64
CA ASN A 78 -2.34 3.95 -5.78
C ASN A 78 -1.32 4.79 -6.54
N ALA A 79 -1.77 5.44 -7.61
CA ALA A 79 -0.91 6.33 -8.39
C ALA A 79 -0.46 7.54 -7.58
N LYS A 80 -1.36 8.12 -6.78
CA LYS A 80 -1.03 9.27 -5.95
C LYS A 80 -0.11 8.92 -4.80
N LYS A 81 -0.34 7.74 -4.21
CA LYS A 81 0.45 7.30 -3.05
C LYS A 81 1.88 6.98 -3.44
N LYS A 82 2.04 6.28 -4.54
CA LYS A 82 3.34 5.78 -4.98
C LYS A 82 4.01 5.01 -3.85
N ALA A 83 5.13 5.42 -3.32
CA ALA A 83 5.82 4.72 -2.25
C ALA A 83 5.90 5.57 -0.97
N TYR A 84 4.93 6.46 -0.77
CA TYR A 84 4.94 7.32 0.41
C TYR A 84 4.38 6.61 1.64
N THR A 85 4.95 6.91 2.80
CA THR A 85 4.38 6.51 4.08
C THR A 85 3.19 7.41 4.40
N PRO A 86 2.34 7.04 5.38
CA PRO A 86 1.21 7.90 5.76
C PRO A 86 1.64 9.31 6.14
N ALA A 87 2.77 9.47 6.84
CA ALA A 87 3.25 10.79 7.20
C ALA A 87 3.62 11.61 5.97
N GLU A 88 4.26 10.99 4.99
CA GLU A 88 4.61 11.66 3.74
C GLU A 88 3.37 12.03 2.94
N GLN A 89 2.32 11.21 2.98
CA GLN A 89 1.07 11.54 2.33
C GLN A 89 0.42 12.76 2.93
N ILE A 90 0.46 12.89 4.26
CA ILE A 90 -0.09 14.06 4.94
C ILE A 90 0.68 15.31 4.51
N LEU A 91 2.01 15.22 4.46
CA LEU A 91 2.84 16.33 4.02
C LEU A 91 2.53 16.72 2.58
N ASN A 92 2.32 15.74 1.70
CA ASN A 92 1.95 16.01 0.31
C ASN A 92 0.61 16.70 0.19
N GLN A 93 -0.35 16.38 1.07
CA GLN A 93 -1.64 17.05 1.06
C GLN A 93 -1.53 18.51 1.54
N LEU A 94 -0.67 18.74 2.54
CA LEU A 94 -0.49 20.10 3.06
C LEU A 94 0.38 20.95 2.16
N PHE A 95 1.33 20.34 1.47
CA PHE A 95 2.28 21.04 0.62
C PHE A 95 2.34 20.37 -0.75
N PRO A 96 1.26 20.47 -1.55
CA PRO A 96 1.17 19.73 -2.80
C PRO A 96 2.23 20.11 -3.83
N ASP A 97 2.85 21.26 -3.67
CA ASP A 97 3.89 21.70 -4.60
C ASP A 97 5.27 21.16 -4.25
N GLY A 98 5.35 20.22 -3.33
CA GLY A 98 6.61 19.56 -3.03
C GLY A 98 7.58 20.36 -2.19
N VAL A 99 7.07 21.18 -1.35
CA VAL A 99 7.90 21.99 -0.48
C VAL A 99 8.80 21.18 0.40
#